data_db8ab40c2fdd50c442c7ec498e75d816
#
_entry.id   db8ab40c2fdd50c442c7ec498e75d816
#
_cell.length_a   1.000
_cell.length_b   1.000
_cell.length_c   1.000
_cell.angle_alpha   90.00
_cell.angle_beta   90.00
_cell.angle_gamma   90.00
#
_symmetry.space_group_name_H-M   'P 1'
#
loop_
_entity.id
_entity.type
_entity.pdbx_description
1 polymer ?
#
loop_
_entity_poly.entity_id
_entity_poly.type
_entity_poly.pdbx_seq_one_letter_code
_entity_poly.pdbx_strand_id
1 'polypeptide(L)'
;MTTADTLIANLLYRYAELMDAGRLEECVDLFAHARVVLDADAEPPVVVDRDGLLALWTSLVRIHADGTPRTRHLVGTPIQEVDEEAETATCRSTYTVFQQVDDGPLQPVISGRYLDRFEMVDGSWRFSERTYRADLVGDLSNHLTSRLGL
;
A
#
# COMPACT_ATOMS: atom_id res chain seq x y z
N MET A 1 -3.77 -26.40 -6.27
CA MET A 1 -4.68 -25.24 -6.28
C MET A 1 -4.15 -24.21 -5.30
N THR A 2 -4.11 -22.94 -5.68
CA THR A 2 -3.66 -21.85 -4.80
C THR A 2 -4.74 -21.51 -3.78
N THR A 3 -4.40 -21.45 -2.51
CA THR A 3 -5.35 -21.14 -1.43
C THR A 3 -5.70 -19.64 -1.40
N ALA A 4 -6.84 -19.29 -0.78
CA ALA A 4 -7.31 -17.90 -0.67
C ALA A 4 -6.28 -17.01 0.05
N ASP A 5 -5.71 -17.50 1.15
CA ASP A 5 -4.67 -16.78 1.90
C ASP A 5 -3.41 -16.50 1.06
N THR A 6 -2.98 -17.46 0.23
CA THR A 6 -1.87 -17.23 -0.71
C THR A 6 -2.23 -16.18 -1.77
N LEU A 7 -3.45 -16.23 -2.33
CA LEU A 7 -3.90 -15.24 -3.32
C LEU A 7 -3.97 -13.83 -2.71
N ILE A 8 -4.47 -13.71 -1.49
CA ILE A 8 -4.54 -12.45 -0.76
C ILE A 8 -3.14 -11.92 -0.43
N ALA A 9 -2.23 -12.78 0.06
CA ALA A 9 -0.85 -12.39 0.31
C ALA A 9 -0.15 -11.88 -0.96
N ASN A 10 -0.41 -12.51 -2.11
CA ASN A 10 0.14 -12.08 -3.39
C ASN A 10 -0.35 -10.68 -3.80
N LEU A 11 -1.57 -10.26 -3.42
CA LEU A 11 -2.02 -8.89 -3.66
C LEU A 11 -1.20 -7.87 -2.86
N LEU A 12 -0.86 -8.19 -1.60
CA LEU A 12 0.02 -7.34 -0.78
C LEU A 12 1.42 -7.22 -1.39
N TYR A 13 1.99 -8.33 -1.84
CA TYR A 13 3.32 -8.35 -2.45
C TYR A 13 3.34 -7.69 -3.81
N ARG A 14 2.28 -7.86 -4.60
CA ARG A 14 2.13 -7.19 -5.90
C ARG A 14 2.05 -5.67 -5.76
N TYR A 15 1.36 -5.18 -4.74
CA TYR A 15 1.35 -3.76 -4.39
C TYR A 15 2.78 -3.24 -4.16
N ALA A 16 3.54 -3.91 -3.31
CA ALA A 16 4.93 -3.52 -3.00
C ALA A 16 5.80 -3.53 -4.26
N GLU A 17 5.71 -4.58 -5.07
CA GLU A 17 6.46 -4.71 -6.32
C GLU A 17 6.17 -3.57 -7.30
N LEU A 18 4.90 -3.24 -7.53
CA LEU A 18 4.49 -2.19 -8.45
C LEU A 18 4.87 -0.79 -7.96
N MET A 19 4.69 -0.54 -6.67
CA MET A 19 5.08 0.74 -6.06
C MET A 19 6.60 0.95 -6.19
N ASP A 20 7.40 -0.04 -5.83
CA ASP A 20 8.86 0.06 -5.88
C ASP A 20 9.41 0.16 -7.31
N ALA A 21 8.66 -0.35 -8.30
CA ALA A 21 8.97 -0.19 -9.71
C ALA A 21 8.55 1.17 -10.30
N GLY A 22 7.84 2.02 -9.54
CA GLY A 22 7.31 3.29 -10.03
C GLY A 22 6.09 3.15 -10.95
N ARG A 23 5.46 1.97 -10.98
CA ARG A 23 4.29 1.65 -11.83
C ARG A 23 3.00 2.05 -11.10
N LEU A 24 2.83 3.35 -10.87
CA LEU A 24 1.76 3.86 -10.00
C LEU A 24 0.36 3.58 -10.52
N GLU A 25 0.12 3.70 -11.84
CA GLU A 25 -1.20 3.39 -12.42
C GLU A 25 -1.59 1.93 -12.23
N GLU A 26 -0.68 1.01 -12.52
CA GLU A 26 -0.95 -0.41 -12.31
C GLU A 26 -1.09 -0.76 -10.82
N CYS A 27 -0.39 -0.05 -9.96
CA CYS A 27 -0.50 -0.21 -8.52
C CYS A 27 -1.88 0.22 -8.00
N VAL A 28 -2.41 1.37 -8.45
CA VAL A 28 -3.76 1.81 -8.04
C VAL A 28 -4.87 0.94 -8.64
N ASP A 29 -4.63 0.25 -9.75
CA ASP A 29 -5.60 -0.68 -10.34
C ASP A 29 -5.93 -1.85 -9.39
N LEU A 30 -5.02 -2.20 -8.47
CA LEU A 30 -5.29 -3.16 -7.40
C LEU A 30 -6.45 -2.70 -6.49
N PHE A 31 -6.71 -1.39 -6.42
CA PHE A 31 -7.74 -0.77 -5.60
C PHE A 31 -8.96 -0.31 -6.39
N ALA A 32 -9.17 -0.83 -7.62
CA ALA A 32 -10.29 -0.44 -8.48
C ALA A 32 -11.67 -0.66 -7.83
N HIS A 33 -11.79 -1.65 -6.94
CA HIS A 33 -13.01 -1.98 -6.19
C HIS A 33 -12.95 -1.55 -4.72
N ALA A 34 -11.94 -0.76 -4.35
CA ALA A 34 -11.66 -0.45 -2.96
C ALA A 34 -11.95 1.01 -2.61
N ARG A 35 -12.28 1.22 -1.34
CA ARG A 35 -12.10 2.52 -0.68
C ARG A 35 -10.76 2.50 0.05
N VAL A 36 -10.02 3.58 -0.02
CA VAL A 36 -8.72 3.72 0.63
C VAL A 36 -8.79 4.79 1.70
N VAL A 37 -8.60 4.39 2.94
CA VAL A 37 -8.64 5.27 4.12
C VAL A 37 -7.21 5.75 4.38
N LEU A 38 -6.96 7.02 4.13
CA LEU A 38 -5.66 7.67 4.30
C LEU A 38 -5.44 8.14 5.73
N ASP A 39 -6.49 8.64 6.36
CA ASP A 39 -6.50 9.05 7.76
C ASP A 39 -7.85 8.66 8.38
N ALA A 40 -7.82 7.64 9.22
CA ALA A 40 -9.01 7.14 9.90
C ALA A 40 -9.36 7.94 11.16
N ASP A 41 -8.43 8.74 11.68
CA ASP A 41 -8.59 9.51 12.91
C ASP A 41 -9.05 10.96 12.63
N ALA A 42 -9.02 11.39 11.37
CA ALA A 42 -9.62 12.65 10.95
C ALA A 42 -11.16 12.62 11.07
N GLU A 43 -11.76 13.79 11.30
CA GLU A 43 -13.23 13.92 11.36
C GLU A 43 -13.73 14.92 10.31
N PRO A 44 -14.37 14.45 9.22
CA PRO A 44 -14.59 13.06 8.86
C PRO A 44 -13.29 12.36 8.41
N PRO A 45 -13.23 11.00 8.43
CA PRO A 45 -12.09 10.27 7.92
C PRO A 45 -11.74 10.64 6.47
N VAL A 46 -10.44 10.70 6.17
CA VAL A 46 -9.98 10.98 4.79
C VAL A 46 -9.98 9.69 3.99
N VAL A 47 -10.87 9.61 3.01
CA VAL A 47 -11.08 8.43 2.17
C VAL A 47 -11.01 8.84 0.70
N VAL A 48 -10.34 8.05 -0.09
CA VAL A 48 -10.25 8.21 -1.56
C VAL A 48 -10.62 6.91 -2.27
N ASP A 49 -11.02 7.04 -3.52
CA ASP A 49 -11.14 5.94 -4.46
C ASP A 49 -9.84 5.74 -5.27
N ARG A 50 -9.87 4.85 -6.24
CA ARG A 50 -8.74 4.57 -7.14
C ARG A 50 -8.18 5.84 -7.78
N ASP A 51 -9.02 6.69 -8.34
CA ASP A 51 -8.58 7.89 -9.07
C ASP A 51 -8.03 8.96 -8.12
N GLY A 52 -8.64 9.14 -6.96
CA GLY A 52 -8.13 10.00 -5.91
C GLY A 52 -6.77 9.54 -5.37
N LEU A 53 -6.58 8.22 -5.24
CA LEU A 53 -5.30 7.64 -4.83
C LEU A 53 -4.22 7.87 -5.88
N LEU A 54 -4.53 7.69 -7.17
CA LEU A 54 -3.57 7.96 -8.25
C LEU A 54 -3.14 9.43 -8.27
N ALA A 55 -4.11 10.35 -8.16
CA ALA A 55 -3.82 11.78 -8.12
C ALA A 55 -2.91 12.14 -6.93
N LEU A 56 -3.18 11.56 -5.76
CA LEU A 56 -2.36 11.75 -4.57
C LEU A 56 -0.93 11.24 -4.80
N TRP A 57 -0.76 9.99 -5.23
CA TRP A 57 0.57 9.40 -5.42
C TRP A 57 1.37 10.11 -6.51
N THR A 58 0.73 10.50 -7.61
CA THR A 58 1.39 11.26 -8.69
C THR A 58 1.94 12.59 -8.20
N SER A 59 1.23 13.25 -7.28
CA SER A 59 1.68 14.53 -6.72
C SER A 59 2.70 14.38 -5.59
N LEU A 60 2.67 13.25 -4.89
CA LEU A 60 3.36 13.10 -3.60
C LEU A 60 4.60 12.23 -3.67
N VAL A 61 4.56 11.09 -4.40
CA VAL A 61 5.69 10.17 -4.48
C VAL A 61 6.78 10.73 -5.38
N ARG A 62 8.00 10.84 -4.85
CA ARG A 62 9.15 11.26 -5.65
C ARG A 62 9.62 10.13 -6.55
N ILE A 63 9.60 10.37 -7.84
CA ILE A 63 10.20 9.48 -8.84
C ILE A 63 11.57 10.05 -9.20
N HIS A 64 12.60 9.23 -9.05
CA HIS A 64 13.99 9.58 -9.33
C HIS A 64 14.37 9.33 -10.82
N ALA A 65 15.62 9.62 -11.16
CA ALA A 65 16.08 9.58 -12.56
C ALA A 65 15.97 8.19 -13.23
N ASP A 66 15.97 7.12 -12.43
CA ASP A 66 15.80 5.74 -12.93
C ASP A 66 14.31 5.35 -13.16
N GLY A 67 13.38 6.28 -12.94
CA GLY A 67 11.94 6.05 -13.10
C GLY A 67 11.28 5.37 -11.90
N THR A 68 11.99 5.19 -10.80
CA THR A 68 11.50 4.55 -9.58
C THR A 68 11.55 5.50 -8.38
N PRO A 69 10.80 5.22 -7.29
CA PRO A 69 10.94 5.96 -6.04
C PRO A 69 12.21 5.58 -5.25
N ARG A 70 13.04 4.69 -5.77
CA ARG A 70 14.26 4.18 -5.11
C ARG A 70 13.98 3.54 -3.75
N THR A 71 12.83 2.88 -3.63
CA THR A 71 12.35 2.26 -2.41
C THR A 71 12.30 0.74 -2.48
N ARG A 72 12.21 0.14 -1.32
CA ARG A 72 11.85 -1.25 -1.13
C ARG A 72 10.82 -1.34 0.00
N HIS A 73 9.60 -1.74 -0.36
CA HIS A 73 8.57 -2.06 0.60
C HIS A 73 8.75 -3.49 1.10
N LEU A 74 8.97 -3.64 2.38
CA LEU A 74 8.95 -4.93 3.06
C LEU A 74 7.62 -5.09 3.76
N VAL A 75 6.76 -5.97 3.24
CA VAL A 75 5.47 -6.31 3.86
C VAL A 75 5.68 -7.55 4.71
N GLY A 76 5.41 -7.44 6.00
CA GLY A 76 5.68 -8.49 6.98
C GLY A 76 4.43 -9.02 7.66
N THR A 77 4.53 -10.25 8.12
CA THR A 77 3.61 -10.91 9.07
C THR A 77 2.12 -10.67 8.76
N PRO A 78 1.62 -11.01 7.55
CA PRO A 78 0.20 -10.91 7.28
C PRO A 78 -0.58 -11.91 8.12
N ILE A 79 -1.54 -11.41 8.90
CA ILE A 79 -2.51 -12.23 9.63
C ILE A 79 -3.83 -12.09 8.91
N GLN A 80 -4.29 -13.19 8.36
CA GLN A 80 -5.47 -13.24 7.50
C GLN A 80 -6.60 -14.01 8.16
N GLU A 81 -7.81 -13.54 7.96
CA GLU A 81 -9.04 -14.22 8.37
C GLU A 81 -9.94 -14.29 7.12
N VAL A 82 -10.11 -15.50 6.60
CA VAL A 82 -10.86 -15.75 5.36
C VAL A 82 -12.19 -16.40 5.70
N ASP A 83 -13.27 -15.82 5.23
CA ASP A 83 -14.62 -16.40 5.23
C ASP A 83 -14.94 -16.85 3.80
N GLU A 84 -14.75 -18.12 3.52
CA GLU A 84 -14.97 -18.68 2.17
C GLU A 84 -16.46 -18.70 1.79
N GLU A 85 -17.37 -18.84 2.77
CA GLU A 85 -18.82 -18.86 2.51
C GLU A 85 -19.33 -17.45 2.16
N ALA A 86 -18.85 -16.44 2.89
CA ALA A 86 -19.18 -15.04 2.61
C ALA A 86 -18.36 -14.43 1.46
N GLU A 87 -17.35 -15.14 0.97
CA GLU A 87 -16.39 -14.68 -0.04
C GLU A 87 -15.71 -13.34 0.33
N THR A 88 -15.38 -13.22 1.61
CA THR A 88 -14.70 -12.04 2.18
C THR A 88 -13.48 -12.43 3.00
N ALA A 89 -12.57 -11.49 3.17
CA ALA A 89 -11.42 -11.66 4.05
C ALA A 89 -10.96 -10.34 4.67
N THR A 90 -10.27 -10.46 5.78
CA THR A 90 -9.50 -9.37 6.37
C THR A 90 -8.04 -9.75 6.47
N CYS A 91 -7.17 -8.75 6.42
CA CYS A 91 -5.74 -8.94 6.62
C CYS A 91 -5.17 -7.73 7.36
N ARG A 92 -4.41 -7.99 8.41
CA ARG A 92 -3.55 -6.98 9.03
C ARG A 92 -2.09 -7.35 8.83
N SER A 93 -1.32 -6.40 8.36
CA SER A 93 0.11 -6.59 8.11
C SER A 93 0.90 -5.37 8.54
N THR A 94 2.20 -5.54 8.67
CA THR A 94 3.13 -4.44 8.86
C THR A 94 3.87 -4.15 7.57
N TYR A 95 4.32 -2.92 7.38
CA TYR A 95 5.21 -2.57 6.29
C TYR A 95 6.36 -1.71 6.79
N THR A 96 7.48 -1.81 6.12
CA THR A 96 8.62 -0.89 6.26
C THR A 96 9.11 -0.53 4.88
N VAL A 97 9.29 0.75 4.64
CA VAL A 97 9.85 1.26 3.38
C VAL A 97 11.31 1.62 3.63
N PHE A 98 12.19 0.94 2.89
CA PHE A 98 13.61 1.28 2.81
C PHE A 98 13.86 2.13 1.58
N GLN A 99 14.80 3.05 1.66
CA GLN A 99 15.21 3.87 0.53
C GLN A 99 16.71 4.09 0.51
N GLN A 100 17.27 4.09 -0.69
CA GLN A 100 18.63 4.52 -0.96
C GLN A 100 18.63 5.45 -2.16
N VAL A 101 19.14 6.66 -1.98
CA VAL A 101 19.21 7.70 -3.02
C VAL A 101 20.67 8.04 -3.28
N ASP A 102 21.06 8.12 -4.55
CA ASP A 102 22.43 8.36 -4.96
C ASP A 102 23.43 7.41 -4.29
N ASP A 103 24.55 7.92 -3.77
CA ASP A 103 25.56 7.17 -3.04
C ASP A 103 25.31 7.15 -1.52
N GLY A 104 24.11 7.54 -1.09
CA GLY A 104 23.73 7.58 0.32
C GLY A 104 23.51 6.19 0.93
N PRO A 105 23.31 6.11 2.25
CA PRO A 105 23.06 4.86 2.93
C PRO A 105 21.67 4.32 2.62
N LEU A 106 21.52 2.99 2.69
CA LEU A 106 20.20 2.35 2.75
C LEU A 106 19.57 2.64 4.11
N GLN A 107 18.38 3.27 4.11
CA GLN A 107 17.69 3.70 5.34
C GLN A 107 16.24 3.25 5.36
N PRO A 108 15.69 2.84 6.52
CA PRO A 108 14.26 2.80 6.72
C PRO A 108 13.73 4.25 6.80
N VAL A 109 12.67 4.56 6.06
CA VAL A 109 12.12 5.93 6.01
C VAL A 109 10.74 6.03 6.63
N ILE A 110 9.97 4.93 6.63
CA ILE A 110 8.66 4.86 7.29
C ILE A 110 8.33 3.40 7.60
N SER A 111 7.62 3.17 8.69
CA SER A 111 7.08 1.86 9.04
C SER A 111 5.69 2.01 9.65
N GLY A 112 4.79 1.10 9.32
CA GLY A 112 3.42 1.17 9.79
C GLY A 112 2.65 -0.12 9.54
N ARG A 113 1.34 0.03 9.43
CA ARG A 113 0.42 -1.10 9.26
C ARG A 113 -0.54 -0.85 8.10
N TYR A 114 -0.90 -1.95 7.43
CA TYR A 114 -2.05 -2.03 6.55
C TYR A 114 -3.16 -2.81 7.25
N LEU A 115 -4.36 -2.25 7.23
CA LEU A 115 -5.59 -2.93 7.63
C LEU A 115 -6.43 -3.07 6.37
N ASP A 116 -6.50 -4.29 5.85
CA ASP A 116 -7.08 -4.56 4.54
C ASP A 116 -8.34 -5.43 4.66
N ARG A 117 -9.28 -5.16 3.76
CA ARG A 117 -10.43 -6.02 3.49
C ARG A 117 -10.42 -6.43 2.02
N PHE A 118 -10.90 -7.63 1.79
CA PHE A 118 -10.98 -8.23 0.46
C PHE A 118 -12.36 -8.83 0.23
N GLU A 119 -12.73 -8.92 -1.03
CA GLU A 119 -13.94 -9.60 -1.49
C GLU A 119 -13.66 -10.35 -2.78
N MET A 120 -14.47 -11.35 -3.05
CA MET A 120 -14.46 -12.06 -4.33
C MET A 120 -15.27 -11.26 -5.35
N VAL A 121 -14.65 -10.91 -6.47
CA VAL A 121 -15.28 -10.21 -7.59
C VAL A 121 -14.95 -10.97 -8.86
N ASP A 122 -15.99 -11.43 -9.57
CA ASP A 122 -15.85 -12.21 -10.81
C ASP A 122 -14.84 -13.37 -10.72
N GLY A 123 -14.88 -14.09 -9.61
CA GLY A 123 -14.01 -15.26 -9.35
C GLY A 123 -12.57 -14.93 -8.94
N SER A 124 -12.27 -13.68 -8.60
CA SER A 124 -10.94 -13.24 -8.16
C SER A 124 -11.01 -12.42 -6.88
N TRP A 125 -10.08 -12.67 -5.96
CA TRP A 125 -9.93 -11.84 -4.78
C TRP A 125 -9.47 -10.43 -5.16
N ARG A 126 -10.11 -9.41 -4.57
CA ARG A 126 -9.82 -7.99 -4.78
C ARG A 126 -9.81 -7.25 -3.45
N PHE A 127 -9.00 -6.19 -3.35
CA PHE A 127 -9.14 -5.24 -2.25
C PHE A 127 -10.54 -4.61 -2.29
N SER A 128 -11.23 -4.58 -1.16
CA SER A 128 -12.44 -3.79 -0.95
C SER A 128 -12.20 -2.57 -0.06
N GLU A 129 -11.20 -2.64 0.82
CA GLU A 129 -10.76 -1.51 1.62
C GLU A 129 -9.28 -1.67 2.00
N ARG A 130 -8.56 -0.55 2.03
CA ARG A 130 -7.26 -0.44 2.70
C ARG A 130 -7.28 0.75 3.65
N THR A 131 -6.81 0.55 4.88
CA THR A 131 -6.49 1.64 5.82
C THR A 131 -4.99 1.68 6.04
N TYR A 132 -4.40 2.84 5.82
CA TYR A 132 -2.99 3.11 6.13
C TYR A 132 -2.85 3.59 7.57
N ARG A 133 -1.84 3.06 8.26
CA ARG A 133 -1.39 3.57 9.55
C ARG A 133 0.12 3.76 9.49
N ALA A 134 0.59 5.00 9.66
CA ALA A 134 2.01 5.30 9.83
C ALA A 134 2.32 5.31 11.32
N ASP A 135 3.15 4.39 11.78
CA ASP A 135 3.47 4.26 13.21
C ASP A 135 4.85 4.87 13.54
N LEU A 136 5.82 4.68 12.66
CA LEU A 136 7.21 5.13 12.84
C LEU A 136 7.64 5.87 11.59
N VAL A 137 8.10 7.10 11.74
CA VAL A 137 8.44 7.99 10.62
C VAL A 137 9.89 8.44 10.75
N GLY A 138 10.67 8.16 9.72
CA GLY A 138 12.04 8.61 9.56
C GLY A 138 12.14 9.83 8.64
N ASP A 139 13.20 9.90 7.84
CA ASP A 139 13.40 10.96 6.86
C ASP A 139 12.69 10.63 5.53
N LEU A 140 11.57 11.29 5.28
CA LEU A 140 10.75 11.13 4.07
C LEU A 140 11.12 12.11 2.94
N SER A 141 12.12 12.97 3.11
CA SER A 141 12.40 14.09 2.20
C SER A 141 12.76 13.65 0.76
N ASN A 142 13.32 12.44 0.60
CA ASN A 142 13.61 11.86 -0.71
C ASN A 142 12.52 10.91 -1.22
N HIS A 143 11.52 10.61 -0.42
CA HIS A 143 10.41 9.72 -0.78
C HIS A 143 9.15 10.49 -1.13
N LEU A 144 8.82 11.51 -0.36
CA LEU A 144 7.62 12.32 -0.53
C LEU A 144 7.96 13.78 -0.83
N THR A 145 7.13 14.42 -1.65
CA THR A 145 7.28 15.83 -2.01
C THR A 145 6.81 16.77 -0.90
N SER A 146 5.96 16.27 0.01
CA SER A 146 5.48 17.01 1.19
C SER A 146 5.26 16.05 2.35
N ARG A 147 5.21 16.59 3.57
CA ARG A 147 4.80 15.81 4.74
C ARG A 147 3.27 15.71 4.76
N LEU A 148 2.76 14.49 4.78
CA LEU A 148 1.32 14.17 4.91
C LEU A 148 0.79 14.40 6.33
N GLY A 149 1.05 15.51 6.98
CA GLY A 149 0.58 15.72 8.36
C GLY A 149 1.04 14.65 9.37
N LEU A 150 2.13 13.95 9.06
CA LEU A 150 2.74 12.90 9.86
C LEU A 150 3.67 13.47 10.93
#